data_c0ddda91eb5cb4238ed0660a76083ac6
#
_entry.id   c0ddda91eb5cb4238ed0660a76083ac6
#
_cell.length_a   1.000
_cell.length_b   1.000
_cell.length_c   1.000
_cell.angle_alpha   90.00
_cell.angle_beta   90.00
_cell.angle_gamma   90.00
#
_symmetry.space_group_name_H-M   'P 1'
#
loop_
_entity.id
_entity.type
_entity.pdbx_description
1 polymer ?
#
loop_
_entity_poly.entity_id
_entity_poly.type
_entity_poly.pdbx_seq_one_letter_code
_entity_poly.pdbx_strand_id
1 'polypeptide(L)'
;MGLPAPALLRQAKLPATLHIAPDAWLTTAQYFDLWRAVEALSQDSAIGLRMTVETDTGMHPPATMSAFFARDYRDGLHRLARFKRLCTPEELSVTESDGEARIAVRWLHTDEAEPDAAADVTFAALLELGRRGTGRHVTPVRVEMIRRGPVSDVHRSYFNAPIRTGCPQNAMVLKRDDLDLPFAGHNPELLAILEPALAASLGEIEAQSSLPEQVKILIKRRIASGKPEISEVARELGMSERTLQRRITEHGSNYRALIEQARQELGRDLLSDKRNGIEEIAFLLGFQDTGSFYRAFRSWEGVTPAQWRGRH
;
A
#
# COMPACT_ATOMS: atom_id res chain seq x y z
N MET A 1 14.57 18.37 9.57
CA MET A 1 13.31 19.11 9.77
C MET A 1 12.83 19.20 11.21
N GLY A 2 13.39 18.50 12.18
CA GLY A 2 13.19 18.71 13.62
C GLY A 2 11.79 18.39 14.19
N LEU A 3 10.91 17.75 13.44
CA LEU A 3 9.61 17.30 13.97
C LEU A 3 9.80 16.02 14.79
N PRO A 4 9.56 16.05 16.13
CA PRO A 4 9.79 14.87 16.96
C PRO A 4 8.73 13.80 16.70
N ALA A 5 9.15 12.56 16.44
CA ALA A 5 8.24 11.44 16.18
C ALA A 5 7.14 11.27 17.26
N PRO A 6 7.41 11.41 18.57
CA PRO A 6 6.36 11.31 19.58
C PRO A 6 5.26 12.39 19.47
N ALA A 7 5.60 13.58 18.98
CA ALA A 7 4.62 14.66 18.79
C ALA A 7 3.73 14.37 17.58
N LEU A 8 4.34 13.89 16.47
CA LEU A 8 3.62 13.48 15.27
C LEU A 8 2.64 12.33 15.57
N LEU A 9 3.11 11.27 16.23
CA LEU A 9 2.27 10.10 16.55
C LEU A 9 1.11 10.47 17.48
N ARG A 10 1.35 11.35 18.47
CA ARG A 10 0.28 11.85 19.35
C ARG A 10 -0.74 12.67 18.59
N GLN A 11 -0.29 13.59 17.73
CA GLN A 11 -1.17 14.42 16.89
C GLN A 11 -2.02 13.57 15.94
N ALA A 12 -1.42 12.53 15.34
CA ALA A 12 -2.09 11.58 14.47
C ALA A 12 -2.92 10.52 15.22
N LYS A 13 -2.95 10.54 16.57
CA LYS A 13 -3.61 9.55 17.43
C LYS A 13 -3.13 8.10 17.16
N LEU A 14 -1.86 7.95 16.85
CA LEU A 14 -1.20 6.69 16.60
C LEU A 14 -0.42 6.18 17.82
N PRO A 15 -0.18 4.86 17.95
CA PRO A 15 0.61 4.30 19.03
C PRO A 15 1.99 4.94 19.13
N ALA A 16 2.42 5.34 20.33
CA ALA A 16 3.70 6.01 20.55
C ALA A 16 4.93 5.16 20.13
N THR A 17 4.77 3.83 20.07
CA THR A 17 5.82 2.87 19.69
C THR A 17 5.85 2.56 18.19
N LEU A 18 4.97 3.14 17.39
CA LEU A 18 4.85 2.82 15.97
C LEU A 18 6.18 2.99 15.21
N HIS A 19 6.93 4.04 15.52
CA HIS A 19 8.19 4.39 14.84
C HIS A 19 9.37 3.47 15.18
N ILE A 20 9.22 2.59 16.17
CA ILE A 20 10.24 1.61 16.57
C ILE A 20 9.79 0.16 16.31
N ALA A 21 8.58 -0.04 15.80
CA ALA A 21 8.06 -1.36 15.47
C ALA A 21 8.48 -1.72 14.02
N PRO A 22 9.31 -2.76 13.80
CA PRO A 22 9.90 -3.04 12.49
C PRO A 22 8.87 -3.43 11.43
N ASP A 23 7.74 -4.05 11.85
CA ASP A 23 6.69 -4.57 10.96
C ASP A 23 5.37 -3.83 11.15
N ALA A 24 5.42 -2.54 11.48
CA ALA A 24 4.21 -1.75 11.68
C ALA A 24 3.55 -1.39 10.34
N TRP A 25 2.29 -1.73 10.20
CA TRP A 25 1.46 -1.36 9.07
C TRP A 25 0.44 -0.30 9.48
N LEU A 26 0.23 0.67 8.61
CA LEU A 26 -0.80 1.70 8.75
C LEU A 26 -1.93 1.44 7.74
N THR A 27 -3.16 1.68 8.17
CA THR A 27 -4.26 1.84 7.21
C THR A 27 -4.07 3.14 6.43
N THR A 28 -4.71 3.27 5.26
CA THR A 28 -4.66 4.53 4.48
C THR A 28 -5.14 5.73 5.30
N ALA A 29 -6.20 5.56 6.10
CA ALA A 29 -6.69 6.61 6.98
C ALA A 29 -5.64 7.03 8.02
N GLN A 30 -4.98 6.09 8.68
CA GLN A 30 -3.89 6.37 9.62
C GLN A 30 -2.69 7.04 8.96
N TYR A 31 -2.36 6.65 7.74
CA TYR A 31 -1.32 7.30 6.95
C TYR A 31 -1.69 8.74 6.61
N PHE A 32 -2.95 9.00 6.25
CA PHE A 32 -3.44 10.35 6.03
C PHE A 32 -3.45 11.19 7.31
N ASP A 33 -3.85 10.62 8.45
CA ASP A 33 -3.77 11.29 9.75
C ASP A 33 -2.33 11.66 10.13
N LEU A 34 -1.36 10.81 9.79
CA LEU A 34 0.06 11.12 9.98
C LEU A 34 0.49 12.32 9.13
N TRP A 35 0.09 12.38 7.85
CA TRP A 35 0.41 13.52 6.98
C TRP A 35 -0.27 14.82 7.44
N ARG A 36 -1.53 14.75 7.89
CA ARG A 36 -2.22 15.90 8.51
C ARG A 36 -1.49 16.38 9.77
N ALA A 37 -0.93 15.46 10.56
CA ALA A 37 -0.12 15.82 11.71
C ALA A 37 1.19 16.50 11.30
N VAL A 38 1.83 16.05 10.22
CA VAL A 38 3.01 16.71 9.65
C VAL A 38 2.67 18.14 9.20
N GLU A 39 1.59 18.34 8.45
CA GLU A 39 1.11 19.66 8.03
C GLU A 39 0.85 20.59 9.23
N ALA A 40 0.11 20.09 10.23
CA ALA A 40 -0.27 20.86 11.40
C ALA A 40 0.93 21.29 12.26
N LEU A 41 1.93 20.43 12.43
CA LEU A 41 3.08 20.68 13.29
C LEU A 41 4.19 21.46 12.58
N SER A 42 4.36 21.27 11.27
CA SER A 42 5.36 22.02 10.49
C SER A 42 4.95 23.45 10.20
N GLN A 43 3.64 23.72 10.10
CA GLN A 43 3.08 24.98 9.61
C GLN A 43 3.67 25.44 8.26
N ASP A 44 4.20 24.48 7.51
CA ASP A 44 4.81 24.72 6.18
C ASP A 44 3.94 24.04 5.11
N SER A 45 3.26 24.85 4.31
CA SER A 45 2.41 24.37 3.22
C SER A 45 3.15 23.61 2.11
N ALA A 46 4.48 23.66 2.06
CA ALA A 46 5.33 22.97 1.11
C ALA A 46 6.19 21.88 1.77
N ILE A 47 5.82 21.43 2.98
CA ILE A 47 6.62 20.45 3.73
C ILE A 47 6.86 19.16 2.94
N GLY A 48 5.86 18.68 2.18
CA GLY A 48 5.99 17.48 1.36
C GLY A 48 7.06 17.63 0.27
N LEU A 49 7.11 18.77 -0.42
CA LEU A 49 8.16 19.07 -1.41
C LEU A 49 9.54 19.07 -0.76
N ARG A 50 9.70 19.80 0.35
CA ARG A 50 11.00 19.92 1.05
C ARG A 50 11.49 18.55 1.52
N MET A 51 10.62 17.74 2.12
CA MET A 51 10.97 16.40 2.57
C MET A 51 11.55 15.55 1.43
N THR A 52 10.94 15.59 0.25
CA THR A 52 11.38 14.78 -0.88
C THR A 52 12.70 15.31 -1.47
N VAL A 53 12.82 16.63 -1.63
CA VAL A 53 14.02 17.26 -2.24
C VAL A 53 15.25 17.07 -1.34
N GLU A 54 15.09 17.17 -0.03
CA GLU A 54 16.17 17.04 0.94
C GLU A 54 16.54 15.57 1.24
N THR A 55 15.70 14.59 0.83
CA THR A 55 15.98 13.17 1.04
C THR A 55 17.06 12.69 0.07
N ASP A 56 18.08 12.02 0.63
CA ASP A 56 19.10 11.34 -0.18
C ASP A 56 18.48 10.17 -0.96
N THR A 57 18.93 9.98 -2.19
CA THR A 57 18.46 8.90 -3.06
C THR A 57 18.65 7.52 -2.43
N GLY A 58 19.72 7.31 -1.65
CA GLY A 58 20.00 6.06 -0.95
C GLY A 58 19.02 5.71 0.17
N MET A 59 18.17 6.65 0.60
CA MET A 59 17.15 6.42 1.63
C MET A 59 15.79 5.98 1.07
N HIS A 60 15.66 5.87 -0.25
CA HIS A 60 14.40 5.41 -0.85
C HIS A 60 14.20 3.90 -0.68
N PRO A 61 12.94 3.44 -0.59
CA PRO A 61 12.61 2.02 -0.61
C PRO A 61 13.16 1.32 -1.86
N PRO A 62 13.48 0.01 -1.81
CA PRO A 62 14.01 -0.75 -2.95
C PRO A 62 13.16 -0.64 -4.23
N ALA A 63 11.83 -0.56 -4.08
CA ALA A 63 10.90 -0.35 -5.20
C ALA A 63 11.16 0.98 -5.93
N THR A 64 11.34 2.07 -5.18
CA THR A 64 11.67 3.40 -5.74
C THR A 64 13.10 3.43 -6.27
N MET A 65 14.04 2.80 -5.54
CA MET A 65 15.43 2.69 -6.01
C MET A 65 15.54 2.03 -7.39
N SER A 66 14.75 0.95 -7.64
CA SER A 66 14.76 0.27 -8.94
C SER A 66 14.44 1.21 -10.11
N ALA A 67 13.60 2.22 -9.87
CA ALA A 67 13.25 3.20 -10.91
C ALA A 67 14.43 4.10 -11.31
N PHE A 68 15.35 4.43 -10.39
CA PHE A 68 16.55 5.24 -10.70
C PHE A 68 17.60 4.48 -11.54
N PHE A 69 17.55 3.15 -11.56
CA PHE A 69 18.44 2.33 -12.38
C PHE A 69 17.82 1.92 -13.73
N ALA A 70 16.63 2.45 -14.05
CA ALA A 70 15.94 2.24 -15.31
C ALA A 70 16.74 2.74 -16.50
N ARG A 71 16.38 2.31 -17.71
CA ARG A 71 17.05 2.70 -18.96
C ARG A 71 16.87 4.19 -19.28
N ASP A 72 15.65 4.68 -19.09
CA ASP A 72 15.20 6.03 -19.40
C ASP A 72 14.09 6.44 -18.42
N TYR A 73 13.62 7.67 -18.51
CA TYR A 73 12.60 8.18 -17.62
C TYR A 73 11.27 7.44 -17.77
N ARG A 74 10.91 7.01 -18.97
CA ARG A 74 9.73 6.20 -19.26
C ARG A 74 9.77 4.87 -18.50
N ASP A 75 10.84 4.11 -18.66
CA ASP A 75 11.05 2.84 -17.95
C ASP A 75 11.04 3.07 -16.43
N GLY A 76 11.63 4.16 -15.94
CA GLY A 76 11.60 4.54 -14.53
C GLY A 76 10.18 4.78 -14.01
N LEU A 77 9.35 5.51 -14.75
CA LEU A 77 7.94 5.74 -14.39
C LEU A 77 7.13 4.45 -14.41
N HIS A 78 7.34 3.57 -15.40
CA HIS A 78 6.65 2.28 -15.45
C HIS A 78 7.06 1.34 -14.31
N ARG A 79 8.33 1.33 -13.92
CA ARG A 79 8.80 0.58 -12.75
C ARG A 79 8.22 1.13 -11.46
N LEU A 80 8.22 2.46 -11.30
CA LEU A 80 7.59 3.09 -10.15
C LEU A 80 6.09 2.78 -10.09
N ALA A 81 5.37 2.85 -11.22
CA ALA A 81 3.96 2.48 -11.30
C ALA A 81 3.72 1.01 -10.91
N ARG A 82 4.54 0.10 -11.42
CA ARG A 82 4.43 -1.34 -11.13
C ARG A 82 4.64 -1.65 -9.65
N PHE A 83 5.65 -1.04 -9.03
CA PHE A 83 6.05 -1.37 -7.66
C PHE A 83 5.57 -0.36 -6.60
N LYS A 84 4.78 0.65 -6.98
CA LYS A 84 4.25 1.67 -6.05
C LYS A 84 3.51 1.05 -4.87
N ARG A 85 2.76 -0.02 -5.11
CA ARG A 85 1.98 -0.74 -4.10
C ARG A 85 2.82 -1.42 -3.00
N LEU A 86 4.12 -1.59 -3.21
CA LEU A 86 5.06 -2.01 -2.17
C LEU A 86 5.32 -0.91 -1.12
N CYS A 87 5.04 0.35 -1.45
CA CYS A 87 5.26 1.48 -0.57
C CYS A 87 3.94 2.03 0.00
N THR A 88 2.96 2.23 -0.88
CA THR A 88 1.66 2.82 -0.57
C THR A 88 0.59 2.23 -1.49
N PRO A 89 -0.68 2.07 -1.03
CA PRO A 89 -1.76 1.50 -1.83
C PRO A 89 -2.28 2.52 -2.87
N GLU A 90 -1.38 2.98 -3.73
CA GLU A 90 -1.65 3.90 -4.82
C GLU A 90 -1.47 3.21 -6.17
N GLU A 91 -2.28 3.61 -7.13
CA GLU A 91 -2.14 3.30 -8.54
C GLU A 91 -1.62 4.52 -9.27
N LEU A 92 -0.53 4.32 -10.01
CA LEU A 92 0.08 5.33 -10.86
C LEU A 92 -0.16 4.92 -12.31
N SER A 93 -0.82 5.78 -13.08
CA SER A 93 -1.09 5.55 -14.50
C SER A 93 -0.35 6.56 -15.35
N VAL A 94 0.26 6.08 -16.43
CA VAL A 94 0.94 6.91 -17.44
C VAL A 94 0.18 6.79 -18.75
N THR A 95 -0.34 7.91 -19.24
CA THR A 95 -1.06 7.96 -20.52
C THR A 95 -0.42 9.00 -21.43
N GLU A 96 -0.26 8.67 -22.70
CA GLU A 96 0.38 9.52 -23.69
C GLU A 96 -0.58 9.90 -24.80
N SER A 97 -0.68 11.19 -25.10
CA SER A 97 -1.44 11.74 -26.22
C SER A 97 -0.89 13.11 -26.61
N ASP A 98 -0.97 13.44 -27.89
CA ASP A 98 -0.71 14.80 -28.42
C ASP A 98 0.62 15.42 -27.97
N GLY A 99 1.69 14.61 -27.88
CA GLY A 99 3.02 15.07 -27.46
C GLY A 99 3.17 15.29 -25.95
N GLU A 100 2.14 14.96 -25.16
CA GLU A 100 2.17 15.01 -23.70
C GLU A 100 2.11 13.61 -23.10
N ALA A 101 2.68 13.48 -21.90
CA ALA A 101 2.55 12.31 -21.03
C ALA A 101 1.91 12.75 -19.71
N ARG A 102 0.75 12.20 -19.39
CA ARG A 102 0.01 12.48 -18.16
C ARG A 102 0.22 11.35 -17.18
N ILE A 103 0.82 11.65 -16.03
CA ILE A 103 1.03 10.73 -14.91
C ILE A 103 -0.03 11.09 -13.87
N ALA A 104 -0.98 10.18 -13.65
CA ALA A 104 -2.06 10.36 -12.69
C ALA A 104 -1.95 9.38 -11.53
N VAL A 105 -2.33 9.83 -10.34
CA VAL A 105 -2.24 9.08 -9.10
C VAL A 105 -3.62 8.88 -8.51
N ARG A 106 -3.91 7.66 -8.04
CA ARG A 106 -5.18 7.30 -7.41
C ARG A 106 -4.95 6.35 -6.23
N TRP A 107 -5.55 6.67 -5.09
CA TRP A 107 -5.59 5.78 -3.94
C TRP A 107 -6.60 4.65 -4.15
N LEU A 108 -6.24 3.41 -3.76
CA LEU A 108 -7.04 2.22 -4.09
C LEU A 108 -8.14 1.91 -3.07
N HIS A 109 -7.97 2.30 -1.81
CA HIS A 109 -8.80 1.82 -0.70
C HIS A 109 -9.47 2.93 0.10
N THR A 110 -9.59 4.12 -0.47
CA THR A 110 -10.24 5.26 0.19
C THR A 110 -10.85 6.21 -0.82
N ASP A 111 -11.97 6.80 -0.46
CA ASP A 111 -12.58 7.95 -1.14
C ASP A 111 -12.26 9.25 -0.38
N GLU A 112 -11.46 9.17 0.68
CA GLU A 112 -11.04 10.32 1.47
C GLU A 112 -10.04 11.17 0.69
N ALA A 113 -10.15 12.49 0.82
CA ALA A 113 -9.22 13.41 0.17
C ALA A 113 -7.80 13.22 0.70
N GLU A 114 -6.87 13.01 -0.22
CA GLU A 114 -5.44 12.93 0.08
C GLU A 114 -4.95 14.23 0.72
N PRO A 115 -4.17 14.17 1.83
CA PRO A 115 -3.51 15.34 2.39
C PRO A 115 -2.58 16.00 1.39
N ASP A 116 -2.56 17.33 1.39
CA ASP A 116 -1.80 18.11 0.42
C ASP A 116 -0.29 17.80 0.45
N ALA A 117 0.28 17.62 1.65
CA ALA A 117 1.68 17.25 1.79
C ALA A 117 2.00 15.83 1.24
N ALA A 118 1.07 14.88 1.33
CA ALA A 118 1.24 13.54 0.73
C ALA A 118 1.26 13.63 -0.80
N ALA A 119 0.34 14.40 -1.39
CA ALA A 119 0.34 14.66 -2.83
C ALA A 119 1.63 15.34 -3.29
N ASP A 120 2.13 16.33 -2.52
CA ASP A 120 3.38 17.01 -2.82
C ASP A 120 4.59 16.07 -2.84
N VAL A 121 4.66 15.12 -1.90
CA VAL A 121 5.72 14.09 -1.89
C VAL A 121 5.66 13.25 -3.17
N THR A 122 4.48 12.84 -3.60
CA THR A 122 4.34 12.04 -4.81
C THR A 122 4.74 12.83 -6.05
N PHE A 123 4.29 14.09 -6.20
CA PHE A 123 4.71 14.94 -7.32
C PHE A 123 6.21 15.22 -7.33
N ALA A 124 6.78 15.51 -6.15
CA ALA A 124 8.22 15.72 -6.03
C ALA A 124 9.00 14.45 -6.39
N ALA A 125 8.57 13.27 -5.90
CA ALA A 125 9.22 12.00 -6.22
C ALA A 125 9.21 11.69 -7.72
N LEU A 126 8.10 11.94 -8.41
CA LEU A 126 8.00 11.79 -9.86
C LEU A 126 8.97 12.70 -10.59
N LEU A 127 9.03 13.98 -10.22
CA LEU A 127 9.87 14.97 -10.88
C LEU A 127 11.35 14.77 -10.58
N GLU A 128 11.70 14.45 -9.32
CA GLU A 128 13.07 14.13 -8.90
C GLU A 128 13.59 12.85 -9.56
N LEU A 129 12.75 11.85 -9.79
CA LEU A 129 13.12 10.67 -10.57
C LEU A 129 13.64 11.09 -11.96
N GLY A 130 12.89 11.95 -12.65
CA GLY A 130 13.31 12.48 -13.96
C GLY A 130 14.57 13.32 -13.87
N ARG A 131 14.62 14.29 -12.95
CA ARG A 131 15.76 15.22 -12.81
C ARG A 131 17.05 14.52 -12.44
N ARG A 132 17.00 13.67 -11.37
CA ARG A 132 18.19 12.95 -10.87
C ARG A 132 18.59 11.83 -11.83
N GLY A 133 17.63 11.10 -12.40
CA GLY A 133 17.91 10.01 -13.33
C GLY A 133 18.58 10.51 -14.62
N THR A 134 18.07 11.61 -15.21
CA THR A 134 18.61 12.15 -16.47
C THR A 134 19.78 13.11 -16.28
N GLY A 135 19.97 13.65 -15.07
CA GLY A 135 20.90 14.76 -14.80
C GLY A 135 20.46 16.08 -15.46
N ARG A 136 19.21 16.18 -15.93
CA ARG A 136 18.67 17.36 -16.60
C ARG A 136 17.56 18.02 -15.78
N HIS A 137 17.36 19.32 -15.97
CA HIS A 137 16.28 20.06 -15.34
C HIS A 137 14.96 19.81 -16.08
N VAL A 138 14.33 18.65 -15.82
CA VAL A 138 12.99 18.32 -16.32
C VAL A 138 11.97 19.26 -15.68
N THR A 139 11.08 19.81 -16.50
CA THR A 139 10.02 20.74 -16.06
C THR A 139 8.68 20.25 -16.59
N PRO A 140 7.65 20.09 -15.74
CA PRO A 140 6.33 19.67 -16.20
C PRO A 140 5.71 20.74 -17.14
N VAL A 141 4.86 20.29 -18.04
CA VAL A 141 4.01 21.19 -18.85
C VAL A 141 2.97 21.86 -17.95
N ARG A 142 2.44 21.09 -16.97
CA ARG A 142 1.55 21.57 -15.91
C ARG A 142 1.43 20.54 -14.78
N VAL A 143 0.98 21.00 -13.63
CA VAL A 143 0.59 20.15 -12.48
C VAL A 143 -0.88 20.38 -12.18
N GLU A 144 -1.64 19.30 -12.03
CA GLU A 144 -3.07 19.28 -11.72
C GLU A 144 -3.24 18.75 -10.30
N MET A 145 -3.86 19.54 -9.41
CA MET A 145 -4.00 19.22 -7.99
C MET A 145 -5.47 19.24 -7.55
N ILE A 146 -5.88 18.28 -6.75
CA ILE A 146 -7.21 18.23 -6.15
C ILE A 146 -7.40 19.38 -5.15
N ARG A 147 -6.35 19.78 -4.43
CA ARG A 147 -6.42 20.89 -3.46
C ARG A 147 -7.09 22.12 -4.05
N ARG A 148 -7.89 22.81 -3.23
CA ARG A 148 -8.62 24.03 -3.65
C ARG A 148 -7.99 25.31 -3.15
N GLY A 149 -7.03 25.20 -2.20
CA GLY A 149 -6.34 26.33 -1.61
C GLY A 149 -5.27 26.96 -2.52
N PRO A 150 -4.76 28.13 -2.15
CA PRO A 150 -3.67 28.76 -2.86
C PRO A 150 -2.39 27.94 -2.76
N VAL A 151 -1.63 27.89 -3.84
CA VAL A 151 -0.30 27.29 -3.91
C VAL A 151 0.73 28.28 -3.45
N SER A 152 1.69 27.86 -2.62
CA SER A 152 2.76 28.73 -2.14
C SER A 152 3.78 29.06 -3.27
N ASP A 153 4.57 30.09 -3.05
CA ASP A 153 5.65 30.45 -4.00
C ASP A 153 6.73 29.37 -4.08
N VAL A 154 6.89 28.55 -3.03
CA VAL A 154 7.77 27.37 -3.05
C VAL A 154 7.32 26.37 -4.11
N HIS A 155 6.02 26.07 -4.21
CA HIS A 155 5.48 25.20 -5.25
C HIS A 155 5.71 25.77 -6.64
N ARG A 156 5.43 27.10 -6.83
CA ARG A 156 5.62 27.76 -8.13
C ARG A 156 7.07 27.72 -8.58
N SER A 157 7.99 27.99 -7.67
CA SER A 157 9.43 27.96 -7.97
C SER A 157 9.93 26.54 -8.22
N TYR A 158 9.44 25.57 -7.47
CA TYR A 158 9.87 24.19 -7.59
C TYR A 158 9.44 23.55 -8.92
N PHE A 159 8.14 23.64 -9.24
CA PHE A 159 7.62 23.06 -10.48
C PHE A 159 8.01 23.91 -11.71
N ASN A 160 8.15 25.21 -11.55
CA ASN A 160 8.39 26.16 -12.63
C ASN A 160 7.45 25.96 -13.84
N ALA A 161 6.17 25.68 -13.53
CA ALA A 161 5.13 25.33 -14.48
C ALA A 161 3.76 25.79 -13.98
N PRO A 162 2.74 25.92 -14.86
CA PRO A 162 1.37 26.18 -14.46
C PRO A 162 0.85 25.11 -13.48
N ILE A 163 0.30 25.55 -12.34
CA ILE A 163 -0.35 24.68 -11.35
C ILE A 163 -1.86 24.97 -11.39
N ARG A 164 -2.65 23.95 -11.69
CA ARG A 164 -4.12 24.00 -11.67
C ARG A 164 -4.62 23.36 -10.39
N THR A 165 -5.42 24.09 -9.62
CA THR A 165 -6.04 23.60 -8.39
C THR A 165 -7.52 23.30 -8.59
N GLY A 166 -8.14 22.51 -7.71
CA GLY A 166 -9.54 22.09 -7.82
C GLY A 166 -9.79 21.10 -8.95
N CYS A 167 -8.77 20.38 -9.40
CA CYS A 167 -8.89 19.35 -10.41
C CYS A 167 -9.54 18.08 -9.81
N PRO A 168 -10.17 17.22 -10.65
CA PRO A 168 -10.81 16.00 -10.18
C PRO A 168 -9.80 14.93 -9.72
N GLN A 169 -8.54 15.04 -10.14
CA GLN A 169 -7.48 14.07 -9.86
C GLN A 169 -6.12 14.78 -9.77
N ASN A 170 -5.26 14.27 -8.90
CA ASN A 170 -3.85 14.65 -8.87
C ASN A 170 -3.12 14.06 -10.09
N ALA A 171 -2.50 14.93 -10.90
CA ALA A 171 -1.73 14.51 -12.06
C ALA A 171 -0.57 15.48 -12.39
N MET A 172 0.49 14.93 -12.94
CA MET A 172 1.59 15.70 -13.54
C MET A 172 1.62 15.44 -15.04
N VAL A 173 1.76 16.49 -15.82
CA VAL A 173 1.88 16.38 -17.28
C VAL A 173 3.27 16.81 -17.69
N LEU A 174 3.97 15.92 -18.38
CA LEU A 174 5.31 16.13 -18.94
C LEU A 174 5.25 16.22 -20.46
N LYS A 175 6.30 16.73 -21.08
CA LYS A 175 6.50 16.55 -22.52
C LYS A 175 6.78 15.06 -22.77
N ARG A 176 6.17 14.49 -23.80
CA ARG A 176 6.39 13.10 -24.16
C ARG A 176 7.87 12.79 -24.42
N ASP A 177 8.57 13.71 -25.10
CA ASP A 177 9.99 13.54 -25.45
C ASP A 177 10.90 13.50 -24.21
N ASP A 178 10.50 14.13 -23.09
CA ASP A 178 11.26 14.06 -21.85
C ASP A 178 11.30 12.64 -21.27
N LEU A 179 10.30 11.80 -21.60
CA LEU A 179 10.26 10.41 -21.14
C LEU A 179 11.33 9.52 -21.78
N ASP A 180 11.81 9.88 -22.97
CA ASP A 180 12.84 9.13 -23.70
C ASP A 180 14.28 9.55 -23.33
N LEU A 181 14.42 10.47 -22.36
CA LEU A 181 15.71 10.88 -21.84
C LEU A 181 16.38 9.74 -21.08
N PRO A 182 17.62 9.34 -21.46
CA PRO A 182 18.31 8.24 -20.82
C PRO A 182 18.73 8.58 -19.39
N PHE A 183 18.72 7.57 -18.51
CA PHE A 183 19.22 7.69 -17.15
C PHE A 183 20.72 7.41 -17.07
N ALA A 184 21.45 8.31 -16.41
CA ALA A 184 22.88 8.17 -16.20
C ALA A 184 23.25 6.97 -15.30
N GLY A 185 22.34 6.57 -14.41
CA GLY A 185 22.50 5.47 -13.48
C GLY A 185 22.00 4.12 -13.99
N HIS A 186 21.68 3.97 -15.31
CA HIS A 186 21.14 2.73 -15.85
C HIS A 186 22.04 1.52 -15.53
N ASN A 187 21.45 0.52 -14.86
CA ASN A 187 22.15 -0.69 -14.45
C ASN A 187 21.27 -1.93 -14.63
N PRO A 188 21.33 -2.59 -15.80
CA PRO A 188 20.50 -3.76 -16.11
C PRO A 188 20.84 -4.97 -15.23
N GLU A 189 22.09 -5.11 -14.78
CA GLU A 189 22.52 -6.23 -13.93
C GLU A 189 21.89 -6.10 -12.53
N LEU A 190 21.92 -4.91 -11.95
CA LEU A 190 21.26 -4.65 -10.66
C LEU A 190 19.75 -4.83 -10.77
N LEU A 191 19.13 -4.38 -11.85
CA LEU A 191 17.70 -4.57 -12.10
C LEU A 191 17.33 -6.05 -12.21
N ALA A 192 18.15 -6.86 -12.88
CA ALA A 192 17.93 -8.30 -13.00
C ALA A 192 17.96 -9.02 -11.63
N ILE A 193 18.73 -8.49 -10.66
CA ILE A 193 18.77 -9.01 -9.28
C ILE A 193 17.56 -8.54 -8.47
N LEU A 194 17.18 -7.25 -8.57
CA LEU A 194 16.12 -6.67 -7.75
C LEU A 194 14.71 -7.08 -8.20
N GLU A 195 14.48 -7.17 -9.51
CA GLU A 195 13.14 -7.34 -10.08
C GLU A 195 12.42 -8.62 -9.64
N PRO A 196 13.05 -9.80 -9.56
CA PRO A 196 12.40 -11.01 -9.06
C PRO A 196 11.92 -10.88 -7.61
N ALA A 197 12.75 -10.28 -6.73
CA ALA A 197 12.38 -10.07 -5.33
C ALA A 197 11.23 -9.07 -5.18
N LEU A 198 11.27 -7.95 -5.92
CA LEU A 198 10.18 -6.96 -5.93
C LEU A 198 8.89 -7.54 -6.49
N ALA A 199 8.96 -8.36 -7.55
CA ALA A 199 7.80 -9.03 -8.13
C ALA A 199 7.18 -10.04 -7.16
N ALA A 200 8.00 -10.83 -6.44
CA ALA A 200 7.54 -11.75 -5.42
C ALA A 200 6.82 -11.01 -4.29
N SER A 201 7.46 -9.96 -3.74
CA SER A 201 6.84 -9.12 -2.67
C SER A 201 5.54 -8.45 -3.14
N LEU A 202 5.47 -8.00 -4.40
CA LEU A 202 4.23 -7.44 -4.95
C LEU A 202 3.14 -8.51 -5.02
N GLY A 203 3.46 -9.73 -5.47
CA GLY A 203 2.53 -10.86 -5.51
C GLY A 203 1.99 -11.21 -4.11
N GLU A 204 2.82 -11.17 -3.07
CA GLU A 204 2.40 -11.38 -1.68
C GLU A 204 1.43 -10.27 -1.21
N ILE A 205 1.74 -8.99 -1.48
CA ILE A 205 0.85 -7.88 -1.14
C ILE A 205 -0.47 -7.96 -1.92
N GLU A 206 -0.43 -8.31 -3.18
CA GLU A 206 -1.64 -8.47 -4.01
C GLU A 206 -2.51 -9.62 -3.51
N ALA A 207 -1.92 -10.74 -3.13
CA ALA A 207 -2.62 -11.82 -2.50
C ALA A 207 -3.27 -11.39 -1.19
N GLN A 208 -2.53 -10.68 -0.31
CA GLN A 208 -3.03 -10.18 0.96
C GLN A 208 -4.01 -9.00 0.82
N SER A 209 -3.90 -8.21 -0.25
CA SER A 209 -4.74 -7.01 -0.49
C SER A 209 -6.05 -7.34 -1.18
N SER A 210 -6.26 -8.57 -1.64
CA SER A 210 -7.56 -8.97 -2.18
C SER A 210 -8.64 -8.87 -1.10
N LEU A 211 -9.83 -8.40 -1.46
CA LEU A 211 -10.92 -8.30 -0.49
C LEU A 211 -11.18 -9.64 0.24
N PRO A 212 -11.17 -10.82 -0.43
CA PRO A 212 -11.26 -12.10 0.25
C PRO A 212 -10.18 -12.31 1.31
N GLU A 213 -8.92 -11.92 1.05
CA GLU A 213 -7.83 -12.05 2.02
C GLU A 213 -8.00 -11.11 3.22
N GLN A 214 -8.35 -9.84 2.98
CA GLN A 214 -8.67 -8.91 4.06
C GLN A 214 -9.80 -9.44 4.95
N VAL A 215 -10.84 -9.99 4.33
CA VAL A 215 -11.95 -10.62 5.06
C VAL A 215 -11.47 -11.82 5.87
N LYS A 216 -10.62 -12.69 5.32
CA LYS A 216 -10.05 -13.85 6.05
C LYS A 216 -9.20 -13.42 7.23
N ILE A 217 -8.38 -12.37 7.10
CA ILE A 217 -7.59 -11.82 8.21
C ILE A 217 -8.50 -11.37 9.35
N LEU A 218 -9.58 -10.63 9.04
CA LEU A 218 -10.54 -10.18 10.04
C LEU A 218 -11.31 -11.32 10.67
N ILE A 219 -11.67 -12.33 9.88
CA ILE A 219 -12.30 -13.57 10.37
C ILE A 219 -11.36 -14.30 11.35
N LYS A 220 -10.08 -14.51 10.99
CA LYS A 220 -9.09 -15.19 11.85
C LYS A 220 -8.96 -14.51 13.22
N ARG A 221 -8.94 -13.18 13.27
CA ARG A 221 -8.89 -12.42 14.53
C ARG A 221 -10.12 -12.64 15.43
N ARG A 222 -11.27 -12.95 14.84
CA ARG A 222 -12.56 -13.09 15.53
C ARG A 222 -12.98 -14.51 15.82
N ILE A 223 -12.42 -15.49 15.13
CA ILE A 223 -12.79 -16.91 15.32
C ILE A 223 -12.66 -17.33 16.77
N ALA A 224 -11.57 -16.97 17.47
CA ALA A 224 -11.34 -17.33 18.86
C ALA A 224 -12.33 -16.67 19.85
N SER A 225 -12.95 -15.56 19.49
CA SER A 225 -13.93 -14.84 20.33
C SER A 225 -15.39 -15.16 20.00
N GLY A 226 -15.67 -16.04 19.02
CA GLY A 226 -17.03 -16.45 18.66
C GLY A 226 -17.23 -16.62 17.15
N LYS A 227 -18.49 -16.55 16.71
CA LYS A 227 -18.81 -16.55 15.28
C LYS A 227 -18.47 -15.20 14.67
N PRO A 228 -17.61 -15.14 13.63
CA PRO A 228 -17.34 -13.89 12.92
C PRO A 228 -18.58 -13.47 12.12
N GLU A 229 -19.35 -12.51 12.66
CA GLU A 229 -20.53 -11.97 11.97
C GLU A 229 -20.12 -11.08 10.82
N ILE A 230 -20.76 -11.22 9.67
CA ILE A 230 -20.46 -10.44 8.45
C ILE A 230 -20.66 -8.94 8.66
N SER A 231 -21.62 -8.55 9.51
CA SER A 231 -21.90 -7.14 9.87
C SER A 231 -20.69 -6.48 10.52
N GLU A 232 -19.99 -7.19 11.41
CA GLU A 232 -18.81 -6.68 12.12
C GLU A 232 -17.61 -6.54 11.17
N VAL A 233 -17.40 -7.54 10.31
CA VAL A 233 -16.34 -7.51 9.29
C VAL A 233 -16.62 -6.40 8.27
N ALA A 234 -17.85 -6.24 7.82
CA ALA A 234 -18.25 -5.17 6.91
C ALA A 234 -18.00 -3.79 7.51
N ARG A 235 -18.38 -3.59 8.80
CA ARG A 235 -18.16 -2.33 9.51
C ARG A 235 -16.67 -1.99 9.64
N GLU A 236 -15.83 -2.98 9.92
CA GLU A 236 -14.37 -2.76 10.02
C GLU A 236 -13.73 -2.42 8.67
N LEU A 237 -14.31 -2.93 7.58
CA LEU A 237 -13.90 -2.58 6.22
C LEU A 237 -14.58 -1.29 5.67
N GLY A 238 -15.37 -0.59 6.50
CA GLY A 238 -16.07 0.64 6.10
C GLY A 238 -17.17 0.42 5.06
N MET A 239 -17.79 -0.79 5.04
CA MET A 239 -18.80 -1.19 4.05
C MET A 239 -20.11 -1.62 4.72
N SER A 240 -21.22 -1.57 3.95
CA SER A 240 -22.43 -2.30 4.34
C SER A 240 -22.29 -3.81 4.07
N GLU A 241 -23.02 -4.65 4.82
CA GLU A 241 -23.04 -6.10 4.59
C GLU A 241 -23.37 -6.46 3.14
N ARG A 242 -24.38 -5.79 2.56
CA ARG A 242 -24.77 -5.98 1.15
C ARG A 242 -23.61 -5.69 0.19
N THR A 243 -22.86 -4.62 0.45
CA THR A 243 -21.70 -4.24 -0.36
C THR A 243 -20.60 -5.27 -0.24
N LEU A 244 -20.31 -5.72 0.99
CA LEU A 244 -19.31 -6.75 1.25
C LEU A 244 -19.66 -8.06 0.56
N GLN A 245 -20.91 -8.56 0.71
CA GLN A 245 -21.38 -9.78 0.05
C GLN A 245 -21.24 -9.70 -1.47
N ARG A 246 -21.70 -8.61 -2.08
CA ARG A 246 -21.61 -8.41 -3.53
C ARG A 246 -20.15 -8.46 -4.00
N ARG A 247 -19.25 -7.72 -3.33
CA ARG A 247 -17.83 -7.70 -3.70
C ARG A 247 -17.14 -9.05 -3.51
N ILE A 248 -17.44 -9.80 -2.45
CA ILE A 248 -16.92 -11.16 -2.27
C ILE A 248 -17.38 -12.06 -3.43
N THR A 249 -18.64 -11.93 -3.86
CA THR A 249 -19.18 -12.71 -4.98
C THR A 249 -18.52 -12.33 -6.32
N GLU A 250 -18.25 -11.05 -6.54
CA GLU A 250 -17.49 -10.57 -7.70
C GLU A 250 -16.09 -11.16 -7.79
N HIS A 251 -15.48 -11.52 -6.62
CA HIS A 251 -14.21 -12.25 -6.54
C HIS A 251 -14.36 -13.78 -6.59
N GLY A 252 -15.52 -14.30 -6.97
CA GLY A 252 -15.77 -15.74 -7.14
C GLY A 252 -15.90 -16.53 -5.83
N SER A 253 -16.19 -15.89 -4.68
CA SER A 253 -16.28 -16.52 -3.37
C SER A 253 -17.58 -16.14 -2.65
N ASN A 254 -17.77 -16.65 -1.43
CA ASN A 254 -18.83 -16.24 -0.52
C ASN A 254 -18.28 -16.22 0.92
N TYR A 255 -18.98 -15.51 1.81
CA TYR A 255 -18.51 -15.29 3.19
C TYR A 255 -18.30 -16.59 3.97
N ARG A 256 -19.18 -17.61 3.75
CA ARG A 256 -19.05 -18.92 4.40
C ARG A 256 -17.80 -19.65 3.94
N ALA A 257 -17.50 -19.64 2.65
CA ALA A 257 -16.28 -20.24 2.12
C ALA A 257 -15.01 -19.55 2.69
N LEU A 258 -15.05 -18.23 2.88
CA LEU A 258 -13.94 -17.49 3.50
C LEU A 258 -13.76 -17.85 4.98
N ILE A 259 -14.84 -18.12 5.74
CA ILE A 259 -14.74 -18.64 7.10
C ILE A 259 -14.08 -20.03 7.11
N GLU A 260 -14.47 -20.91 6.21
CA GLU A 260 -13.89 -22.25 6.10
C GLU A 260 -12.40 -22.19 5.75
N GLN A 261 -12.01 -21.36 4.78
CA GLN A 261 -10.61 -21.13 4.42
C GLN A 261 -9.80 -20.55 5.58
N ALA A 262 -10.34 -19.54 6.26
CA ALA A 262 -9.69 -18.93 7.43
C ALA A 262 -9.46 -19.95 8.56
N ARG A 263 -10.44 -20.85 8.81
CA ARG A 263 -10.30 -21.94 9.79
C ARG A 263 -9.25 -22.96 9.37
N GLN A 264 -9.21 -23.31 8.10
CA GLN A 264 -8.24 -24.25 7.55
C GLN A 264 -6.81 -23.71 7.72
N GLU A 265 -6.57 -22.48 7.29
CA GLU A 265 -5.27 -21.82 7.40
C GLU A 265 -4.83 -21.68 8.86
N LEU A 266 -5.68 -21.13 9.73
CA LEU A 266 -5.40 -20.98 11.15
C LEU A 266 -5.19 -22.35 11.84
N GLY A 267 -5.92 -23.37 11.40
CA GLY A 267 -5.76 -24.73 11.90
C GLY A 267 -4.39 -25.34 11.60
N ARG A 268 -3.86 -25.12 10.39
CA ARG A 268 -2.49 -25.51 10.02
C ARG A 268 -1.46 -24.78 10.87
N ASP A 269 -1.62 -23.45 11.02
CA ASP A 269 -0.70 -22.62 11.79
C ASP A 269 -0.63 -23.09 13.25
N LEU A 270 -1.79 -23.31 13.88
CA LEU A 270 -1.88 -23.79 15.27
C LEU A 270 -1.35 -25.22 15.45
N LEU A 271 -1.56 -26.11 14.46
CA LEU A 271 -1.06 -27.49 14.50
C LEU A 271 0.47 -27.56 14.33
N SER A 272 1.08 -26.61 13.65
CA SER A 272 2.55 -26.54 13.49
C SER A 272 3.26 -26.30 14.82
N ASP A 273 2.63 -25.64 15.77
CA ASP A 273 3.13 -25.56 17.15
C ASP A 273 2.71 -26.80 17.95
N LYS A 274 3.68 -27.68 18.21
CA LYS A 274 3.47 -28.96 18.93
C LYS A 274 3.02 -28.78 20.39
N ARG A 275 3.11 -27.59 20.94
CA ARG A 275 2.67 -27.28 22.32
C ARG A 275 1.15 -27.20 22.45
N ASN A 276 0.45 -26.85 21.37
CA ASN A 276 -1.00 -26.70 21.40
C ASN A 276 -1.71 -28.07 21.40
N GLY A 277 -2.63 -28.29 22.33
CA GLY A 277 -3.49 -29.48 22.35
C GLY A 277 -4.49 -29.47 21.18
N ILE A 278 -4.80 -30.66 20.60
CA ILE A 278 -5.77 -30.74 19.48
C ILE A 278 -7.17 -30.27 19.92
N GLU A 279 -7.55 -30.54 21.16
CA GLU A 279 -8.81 -30.06 21.74
C GLU A 279 -8.85 -28.56 21.89
N GLU A 280 -7.75 -27.97 22.34
CA GLU A 280 -7.58 -26.53 22.44
C GLU A 280 -7.66 -25.86 21.07
N ILE A 281 -7.00 -26.42 20.05
CA ILE A 281 -7.07 -25.92 18.65
C ILE A 281 -8.51 -25.97 18.15
N ALA A 282 -9.27 -27.05 18.40
CA ALA A 282 -10.68 -27.14 18.02
C ALA A 282 -11.49 -25.97 18.63
N PHE A 283 -11.26 -25.70 19.91
CA PHE A 283 -11.92 -24.58 20.60
C PHE A 283 -11.50 -23.23 20.03
N LEU A 284 -10.19 -22.97 19.81
CA LEU A 284 -9.67 -21.74 19.22
C LEU A 284 -10.18 -21.49 17.79
N LEU A 285 -10.51 -22.56 17.06
CA LEU A 285 -11.12 -22.47 15.73
C LEU A 285 -12.65 -22.31 15.77
N GLY A 286 -13.24 -22.21 16.96
CA GLY A 286 -14.68 -21.99 17.16
C GLY A 286 -15.53 -23.23 16.88
N PHE A 287 -14.97 -24.46 17.03
CA PHE A 287 -15.74 -25.68 16.99
C PHE A 287 -16.31 -25.98 18.37
N GLN A 288 -17.54 -26.55 18.41
CA GLN A 288 -18.21 -26.89 19.64
C GLN A 288 -17.65 -28.19 20.26
N ASP A 289 -17.08 -29.06 19.43
CA ASP A 289 -16.50 -30.35 19.85
C ASP A 289 -15.32 -30.72 18.93
N THR A 290 -14.41 -31.51 19.47
CA THR A 290 -13.19 -31.98 18.79
C THR A 290 -13.53 -32.87 17.58
N GLY A 291 -14.63 -33.65 17.65
CA GLY A 291 -15.05 -34.52 16.54
C GLY A 291 -15.47 -33.72 15.31
N SER A 292 -16.14 -32.59 15.50
CA SER A 292 -16.50 -31.67 14.41
C SER A 292 -15.25 -31.06 13.75
N PHE A 293 -14.24 -30.72 14.56
CA PHE A 293 -12.95 -30.26 14.04
C PHE A 293 -12.24 -31.37 13.24
N TYR A 294 -12.17 -32.59 13.74
CA TYR A 294 -11.56 -33.71 13.03
C TYR A 294 -12.21 -33.98 11.68
N ARG A 295 -13.56 -33.94 11.61
CA ARG A 295 -14.29 -34.09 10.33
C ARG A 295 -13.99 -32.98 9.34
N ALA A 296 -14.02 -31.72 9.81
CA ALA A 296 -13.72 -30.57 8.99
C ALA A 296 -12.26 -30.60 8.48
N PHE A 297 -11.30 -30.82 9.37
CA PHE A 297 -9.89 -30.89 9.01
C PHE A 297 -9.57 -32.00 8.02
N ARG A 298 -10.17 -33.18 8.21
CA ARG A 298 -10.03 -34.30 7.27
C ARG A 298 -10.66 -33.97 5.90
N SER A 299 -11.74 -33.19 5.87
CA SER A 299 -12.32 -32.72 4.61
C SER A 299 -11.40 -31.73 3.88
N TRP A 300 -10.66 -30.91 4.62
CA TRP A 300 -9.75 -29.92 4.04
C TRP A 300 -8.41 -30.52 3.59
N GLU A 301 -7.82 -31.40 4.43
CA GLU A 301 -6.44 -31.88 4.26
C GLU A 301 -6.33 -33.35 3.83
N GLY A 302 -7.44 -34.06 3.77
CA GLY A 302 -7.45 -35.49 3.45
C GLY A 302 -6.94 -36.41 4.57
N VAL A 303 -6.39 -35.84 5.65
CA VAL A 303 -5.81 -36.57 6.81
C VAL A 303 -6.32 -36.00 8.12
N THR A 304 -6.18 -36.74 9.22
CA THR A 304 -6.56 -36.22 10.54
C THR A 304 -5.56 -35.21 11.07
N PRO A 305 -5.97 -34.28 12.00
CA PRO A 305 -5.06 -33.33 12.63
C PRO A 305 -3.81 -33.96 13.24
N ALA A 306 -3.97 -35.11 13.89
CA ALA A 306 -2.86 -35.85 14.49
C ALA A 306 -1.89 -36.42 13.47
N GLN A 307 -2.41 -36.95 12.34
CA GLN A 307 -1.58 -37.44 11.23
C GLN A 307 -0.87 -36.29 10.51
N TRP A 308 -1.52 -35.14 10.34
CA TRP A 308 -0.95 -33.96 9.73
C TRP A 308 0.23 -33.43 10.55
N ARG A 309 0.05 -33.30 11.88
CA ARG A 309 1.08 -32.88 12.84
C ARG A 309 2.29 -33.81 12.83
N GLY A 310 2.08 -35.12 12.62
CA GLY A 310 3.18 -36.08 12.58
C GLY A 310 4.03 -36.02 11.30
N ARG A 311 3.55 -35.34 10.25
CA ARG A 311 4.22 -35.16 8.97
C ARG A 311 4.98 -33.84 8.86
N HIS A 312 4.64 -32.88 9.69
CA HIS A 312 5.19 -31.53 9.77
C HIS A 312 5.78 -31.27 11.14
#